data_fc2d7b3cdc6ddf9fcbb19511d4f77dfd
#
_entry.id   fc2d7b3cdc6ddf9fcbb19511d4f77dfd
#
_cell.length_a   1.000
_cell.length_b   1.000
_cell.length_c   1.000
_cell.angle_alpha   90.00
_cell.angle_beta   90.00
_cell.angle_gamma   90.00
#
_symmetry.space_group_name_H-M   'P 1'
#
loop_
_entity.id
_entity.type
_entity.pdbx_description
1 polymer ?
#
loop_
_entity_poly.entity_id
_entity_poly.type
_entity_poly.pdbx_seq_one_letter_code
_entity_poly.pdbx_strand_id
1 'polypeptide(L)'
;MPDEVKVVAELVKGAGGRALLVGGCVRDELLGLKPKDFDIECFGISGERLQAVLRERFELDLVGISFGVIKLHHFDIDVAMPRRETKLGLGHRAFGMEYDPTLTVEEASARRDFTVNAIYRDPLTGEILDPWHGREDLERKILRHVSDHFREDPLRVLRGMQFVARFGLEPAPETVETCRSMTPEGLAPERLFEEWAKLLTKGVAISKGLEFLRAVGWVKYYPELERLIGCKQDPEWHPEGDVWNHTLCCLDAFARERDCRIDGLTDCRIKGGGGQSVNLSIQQSDNEDLIVGLAVLCHDFGKPACTTYDPVRKRIRSLGHDEEGVEPTLSFLRRLTNEERLLKEVPPLVRLHMRPFAMWKDRSSDGAIRRLAAKVVRIDRLLRVAAADDAGRPPYPSEPEPLRWLAQQAERLRVADSAPKPIVQGRDLIALGMKPGVEFGRILKAAYEAQLDGRFFNLQGGINYVKEGNWKNEQ
;
A
#
# COMPACT_ATOMS: atom_id res chain seq x y z
N MET A 1 -23.76 2.53 13.54
CA MET A 1 -23.21 1.79 14.71
C MET A 1 -23.94 0.47 14.82
N PRO A 2 -23.24 -0.69 14.95
CA PRO A 2 -23.86 -2.00 15.17
C PRO A 2 -24.63 -2.06 16.51
N ASP A 3 -25.67 -2.88 16.60
CA ASP A 3 -26.44 -3.04 17.85
C ASP A 3 -25.62 -3.69 18.96
N GLU A 4 -24.65 -4.54 18.60
CA GLU A 4 -23.73 -5.21 19.51
C GLU A 4 -22.93 -4.21 20.37
N VAL A 5 -22.57 -3.05 19.82
CA VAL A 5 -21.90 -1.98 20.56
C VAL A 5 -22.76 -1.48 21.72
N LYS A 6 -24.09 -1.33 21.49
CA LYS A 6 -25.04 -0.94 22.55
C LYS A 6 -25.17 -2.03 23.58
N VAL A 7 -25.26 -3.31 23.13
CA VAL A 7 -25.34 -4.47 24.05
C VAL A 7 -24.13 -4.52 24.97
N VAL A 8 -22.90 -4.33 24.43
CA VAL A 8 -21.68 -4.23 25.23
C VAL A 8 -21.81 -3.12 26.27
N ALA A 9 -22.24 -1.92 25.86
CA ALA A 9 -22.37 -0.78 26.76
C ALA A 9 -23.43 -1.00 27.86
N GLU A 10 -24.55 -1.66 27.55
CA GLU A 10 -25.60 -2.02 28.53
C GLU A 10 -25.06 -3.04 29.55
N LEU A 11 -24.36 -4.08 29.11
CA LEU A 11 -23.76 -5.08 30.00
C LEU A 11 -22.75 -4.44 30.96
N VAL A 12 -21.85 -3.60 30.43
CA VAL A 12 -20.84 -2.89 31.22
C VAL A 12 -21.51 -1.95 32.23
N LYS A 13 -22.57 -1.22 31.81
CA LYS A 13 -23.34 -0.33 32.69
C LYS A 13 -24.04 -1.11 33.79
N GLY A 14 -24.63 -2.26 33.45
CA GLY A 14 -25.29 -3.15 34.44
C GLY A 14 -24.31 -3.71 35.48
N ALA A 15 -23.02 -3.80 35.15
CA ALA A 15 -21.95 -4.21 36.05
C ALA A 15 -21.29 -3.04 36.81
N GLY A 16 -21.80 -1.80 36.67
CA GLY A 16 -21.30 -0.61 37.36
C GLY A 16 -20.19 0.16 36.62
N GLY A 17 -19.84 -0.26 35.42
CA GLY A 17 -18.83 0.42 34.57
C GLY A 17 -19.45 1.37 33.55
N ARG A 18 -18.60 1.96 32.72
CA ARG A 18 -18.95 2.81 31.57
C ARG A 18 -18.15 2.40 30.34
N ALA A 19 -18.81 2.08 29.25
CA ALA A 19 -18.18 1.75 27.98
C ALA A 19 -18.29 2.94 27.01
N LEU A 20 -17.19 3.31 26.40
CA LEU A 20 -17.08 4.44 25.49
C LEU A 20 -16.43 3.99 24.17
N LEU A 21 -17.03 4.37 23.05
CA LEU A 21 -16.38 4.29 21.75
C LEU A 21 -15.22 5.27 21.69
N VAL A 22 -14.12 4.92 21.00
CA VAL A 22 -12.94 5.78 20.90
C VAL A 22 -12.14 5.51 19.63
N GLY A 23 -11.33 6.47 19.23
CA GLY A 23 -10.36 6.28 18.14
C GLY A 23 -10.96 6.42 16.74
N GLY A 24 -10.59 5.50 15.86
CA GLY A 24 -10.96 5.55 14.44
C GLY A 24 -12.45 5.61 14.18
N CYS A 25 -13.24 4.84 14.90
CA CYS A 25 -14.70 4.78 14.69
C CYS A 25 -15.39 6.11 15.01
N VAL A 26 -14.96 6.81 16.07
CA VAL A 26 -15.56 8.11 16.44
C VAL A 26 -15.12 9.20 15.46
N ARG A 27 -13.83 9.24 15.09
CA ARG A 27 -13.31 10.16 14.07
C ARG A 27 -14.02 9.97 12.74
N ASP A 28 -14.10 8.75 12.24
CA ASP A 28 -14.68 8.45 10.93
C ASP A 28 -16.17 8.83 10.91
N GLU A 29 -16.91 8.58 11.99
CA GLU A 29 -18.29 9.01 12.12
C GLU A 29 -18.45 10.55 12.08
N LEU A 30 -17.57 11.29 12.78
CA LEU A 30 -17.56 12.75 12.75
C LEU A 30 -17.22 13.31 11.37
N LEU A 31 -16.44 12.57 10.57
CA LEU A 31 -16.16 12.90 9.16
C LEU A 31 -17.28 12.45 8.19
N GLY A 32 -18.36 11.85 8.67
CA GLY A 32 -19.43 11.30 7.83
C GLY A 32 -19.05 10.02 7.10
N LEU A 33 -17.96 9.37 7.49
CA LEU A 33 -17.49 8.09 6.95
C LEU A 33 -18.13 6.93 7.72
N LYS A 34 -18.25 5.77 7.07
CA LYS A 34 -18.74 4.55 7.73
C LYS A 34 -17.57 3.84 8.41
N PRO A 35 -17.55 3.73 9.76
CA PRO A 35 -16.55 2.95 10.47
C PRO A 35 -16.57 1.48 10.05
N LYS A 36 -15.40 0.83 10.01
CA LYS A 36 -15.27 -0.60 9.72
C LYS A 36 -15.17 -1.44 11.00
N ASP A 37 -14.42 -0.94 11.97
CA ASP A 37 -14.07 -1.52 13.26
C ASP A 37 -14.46 -0.56 14.39
N PHE A 38 -14.78 -1.11 15.55
CA PHE A 38 -15.24 -0.36 16.71
C PHE A 38 -14.37 -0.68 17.92
N ASP A 39 -13.63 0.33 18.38
CA ASP A 39 -12.85 0.27 19.62
C ASP A 39 -13.70 0.78 20.79
N ILE A 40 -13.88 -0.04 21.81
CA ILE A 40 -14.60 0.29 23.03
C ILE A 40 -13.62 0.28 24.21
N GLU A 41 -13.55 1.35 24.96
CA GLU A 41 -12.77 1.42 26.21
C GLU A 41 -13.72 1.45 27.41
N CYS A 42 -13.51 0.50 28.38
CA CYS A 42 -14.42 0.26 29.49
C CYS A 42 -13.81 0.76 30.81
N PHE A 43 -14.43 1.75 31.43
CA PHE A 43 -14.02 2.42 32.68
C PHE A 43 -14.81 1.88 33.87
N GLY A 44 -14.24 1.94 35.08
CA GLY A 44 -14.93 1.60 36.35
C GLY A 44 -15.25 0.12 36.52
N ILE A 45 -14.66 -0.79 35.73
CA ILE A 45 -14.90 -2.23 35.80
C ILE A 45 -13.59 -3.00 35.74
N SER A 46 -13.40 -4.03 36.58
CA SER A 46 -12.22 -4.88 36.52
C SER A 46 -12.25 -5.82 35.31
N GLY A 47 -11.07 -6.25 34.84
CA GLY A 47 -10.94 -7.14 33.68
C GLY A 47 -11.66 -8.47 33.84
N GLU A 48 -11.62 -9.05 35.03
CA GLU A 48 -12.35 -10.29 35.35
C GLU A 48 -13.85 -10.09 35.24
N ARG A 49 -14.37 -9.00 35.79
CA ARG A 49 -15.80 -8.68 35.76
C ARG A 49 -16.24 -8.35 34.32
N LEU A 50 -15.41 -7.60 33.56
CA LEU A 50 -15.67 -7.28 32.16
C LEU A 50 -15.80 -8.56 31.32
N GLN A 51 -14.84 -9.49 31.43
CA GLN A 51 -14.91 -10.78 30.74
C GLN A 51 -16.16 -11.58 31.13
N ALA A 52 -16.50 -11.62 32.44
CA ALA A 52 -17.67 -12.36 32.92
C ALA A 52 -18.96 -11.87 32.27
N VAL A 53 -19.20 -10.54 32.25
CA VAL A 53 -20.43 -9.98 31.69
C VAL A 53 -20.50 -10.06 30.17
N LEU A 54 -19.36 -9.94 29.47
CA LEU A 54 -19.32 -10.10 28.01
C LEU A 54 -19.64 -11.54 27.59
N ARG A 55 -19.17 -12.54 28.32
CA ARG A 55 -19.48 -13.97 28.06
C ARG A 55 -20.96 -14.32 28.19
N GLU A 56 -21.78 -13.49 28.81
CA GLU A 56 -23.23 -13.71 28.86
C GLU A 56 -23.89 -13.61 27.48
N ARG A 57 -23.27 -12.92 26.53
CA ARG A 57 -23.85 -12.63 25.21
C ARG A 57 -22.89 -12.87 24.03
N PHE A 58 -21.59 -12.95 24.26
CA PHE A 58 -20.58 -13.02 23.20
C PHE A 58 -19.58 -14.15 23.42
N GLU A 59 -19.15 -14.73 22.33
CA GLU A 59 -17.96 -15.57 22.28
C GLU A 59 -16.73 -14.67 22.22
N LEU A 60 -15.76 -14.86 23.15
CA LEU A 60 -14.61 -13.98 23.30
C LEU A 60 -13.35 -14.64 22.75
N ASP A 61 -12.63 -13.91 21.89
CA ASP A 61 -11.26 -14.25 21.54
C ASP A 61 -10.30 -13.51 22.49
N LEU A 62 -9.58 -14.32 23.28
CA LEU A 62 -8.65 -13.85 24.31
C LEU A 62 -7.20 -13.80 23.85
N VAL A 63 -6.90 -14.03 22.57
CA VAL A 63 -5.52 -13.96 22.02
C VAL A 63 -4.87 -12.60 22.31
N GLY A 64 -5.67 -11.53 22.36
CA GLY A 64 -5.23 -10.19 22.72
C GLY A 64 -5.19 -9.87 24.22
N ILE A 65 -5.50 -10.81 25.12
CA ILE A 65 -5.66 -10.49 26.55
C ILE A 65 -4.34 -10.10 27.23
N SER A 66 -3.21 -10.59 26.73
CA SER A 66 -1.88 -10.14 27.18
C SER A 66 -1.61 -8.67 26.85
N PHE A 67 -2.38 -8.10 25.91
CA PHE A 67 -2.38 -6.69 25.53
C PHE A 67 -3.62 -5.94 26.03
N GLY A 68 -4.48 -6.59 26.83
CA GLY A 68 -5.69 -6.03 27.43
C GLY A 68 -6.82 -5.74 26.45
N VAL A 69 -6.83 -6.38 25.33
CA VAL A 69 -7.88 -6.27 24.33
C VAL A 69 -8.64 -7.59 24.25
N ILE A 70 -9.95 -7.52 24.37
CA ILE A 70 -10.89 -8.63 24.20
C ILE A 70 -11.57 -8.43 22.86
N LYS A 71 -11.40 -9.38 21.92
CA LYS A 71 -12.10 -9.34 20.64
C LYS A 71 -13.42 -10.10 20.75
N LEU A 72 -14.49 -9.53 20.23
CA LEU A 72 -15.76 -10.23 20.12
C LEU A 72 -15.74 -11.08 18.85
N HIS A 73 -15.91 -12.41 19.02
CA HIS A 73 -15.90 -13.34 17.89
C HIS A 73 -17.05 -13.02 16.93
N HIS A 74 -16.79 -13.03 15.62
CA HIS A 74 -17.71 -12.66 14.54
C HIS A 74 -18.06 -11.17 14.41
N PHE A 75 -17.50 -10.29 15.23
CA PHE A 75 -17.74 -8.85 15.15
C PHE A 75 -16.41 -8.10 15.07
N ASP A 76 -16.38 -7.02 14.28
CA ASP A 76 -15.23 -6.10 14.23
C ASP A 76 -15.29 -5.12 15.41
N ILE A 77 -15.31 -5.69 16.63
CA ILE A 77 -15.42 -4.94 17.90
C ILE A 77 -14.31 -5.40 18.84
N ASP A 78 -13.47 -4.45 19.20
CA ASP A 78 -12.41 -4.60 20.19
C ASP A 78 -12.80 -3.90 21.49
N VAL A 79 -12.77 -4.64 22.60
CA VAL A 79 -13.10 -4.11 23.93
C VAL A 79 -11.86 -4.11 24.81
N ALA A 80 -11.47 -2.94 25.29
CA ALA A 80 -10.28 -2.75 26.10
C ALA A 80 -10.59 -2.06 27.43
N MET A 81 -9.67 -2.16 28.38
CA MET A 81 -9.67 -1.36 29.61
C MET A 81 -8.63 -0.24 29.51
N PRO A 82 -8.85 0.88 30.19
CA PRO A 82 -7.83 1.91 30.38
C PRO A 82 -6.57 1.30 31.01
N ARG A 83 -5.40 1.75 30.55
CA ARG A 83 -4.12 1.22 31.02
C ARG A 83 -3.12 2.32 31.30
N ARG A 84 -2.25 2.11 32.29
CA ARG A 84 -1.02 2.85 32.48
C ARG A 84 0.12 2.10 31.81
N GLU A 85 0.94 2.79 31.04
CA GLU A 85 2.17 2.23 30.48
C GLU A 85 3.33 2.67 31.35
N THR A 86 4.02 1.71 32.00
CA THR A 86 5.22 1.98 32.78
C THR A 86 6.43 1.59 31.93
N LYS A 87 7.32 2.55 31.67
CA LYS A 87 8.52 2.32 30.87
C LYS A 87 9.50 1.47 31.67
N LEU A 88 9.71 0.22 31.27
CA LEU A 88 10.65 -0.73 31.89
C LEU A 88 12.01 -0.80 31.17
N GLY A 89 12.19 -0.08 30.03
CA GLY A 89 13.45 -0.11 29.24
C GLY A 89 13.32 0.65 27.91
N LEU A 90 14.29 0.43 27.01
CA LEU A 90 14.29 0.97 25.65
C LEU A 90 13.59 0.00 24.68
N GLY A 91 12.66 0.50 23.89
CA GLY A 91 11.95 -0.25 22.84
C GLY A 91 10.53 -0.70 23.23
N HIS A 92 9.76 -1.08 22.24
CA HIS A 92 8.31 -1.37 22.36
C HIS A 92 7.94 -2.57 23.27
N ARG A 93 8.88 -3.47 23.55
CA ARG A 93 8.70 -4.62 24.47
C ARG A 93 9.05 -4.30 25.93
N ALA A 94 9.44 -3.08 26.22
CA ALA A 94 9.94 -2.64 27.52
C ALA A 94 8.89 -1.89 28.35
N PHE A 95 7.60 -1.99 27.99
CA PHE A 95 6.51 -1.39 28.76
C PHE A 95 5.84 -2.47 29.61
N GLY A 96 5.79 -2.26 30.92
CA GLY A 96 4.83 -2.92 31.81
C GLY A 96 3.46 -2.28 31.57
N MET A 97 2.46 -3.09 31.23
CA MET A 97 1.08 -2.64 31.10
C MET A 97 0.33 -2.96 32.37
N GLU A 98 -0.18 -1.94 33.03
CA GLU A 98 -1.05 -2.08 34.20
C GLU A 98 -2.43 -1.52 33.86
N TYR A 99 -3.43 -2.38 34.00
CA TYR A 99 -4.83 -1.99 33.76
C TYR A 99 -5.36 -1.25 34.99
N ASP A 100 -5.83 -0.05 34.78
CA ASP A 100 -6.38 0.80 35.84
C ASP A 100 -7.76 1.31 35.44
N PRO A 101 -8.82 0.61 35.90
CA PRO A 101 -10.19 1.01 35.58
C PRO A 101 -10.61 2.34 36.20
N THR A 102 -9.79 2.91 37.10
CA THR A 102 -10.08 4.17 37.80
C THR A 102 -9.58 5.40 37.07
N LEU A 103 -8.84 5.21 35.95
CA LEU A 103 -8.37 6.32 35.12
C LEU A 103 -9.55 7.15 34.61
N THR A 104 -9.35 8.46 34.57
CA THR A 104 -10.24 9.38 33.84
C THR A 104 -10.08 9.22 32.33
N VAL A 105 -11.05 9.67 31.56
CA VAL A 105 -10.99 9.68 30.09
C VAL A 105 -9.77 10.49 29.60
N GLU A 106 -9.45 11.60 30.27
CA GLU A 106 -8.30 12.44 29.94
C GLU A 106 -6.99 11.67 30.15
N GLU A 107 -6.79 11.03 31.31
CA GLU A 107 -5.60 10.24 31.62
C GLU A 107 -5.44 9.05 30.66
N ALA A 108 -6.53 8.33 30.37
CA ALA A 108 -6.50 7.19 29.46
C ALA A 108 -6.15 7.61 28.03
N SER A 109 -6.66 8.77 27.58
CA SER A 109 -6.43 9.29 26.22
C SER A 109 -5.09 10.00 26.03
N ALA A 110 -4.43 10.43 27.09
CA ALA A 110 -3.14 11.16 27.03
C ALA A 110 -2.06 10.39 26.25
N ARG A 111 -2.10 9.06 26.27
CA ARG A 111 -1.16 8.16 25.56
C ARG A 111 -1.51 7.92 24.09
N ARG A 112 -2.66 8.40 23.60
CA ARG A 112 -3.03 8.24 22.19
C ARG A 112 -2.11 9.06 21.28
N ASP A 113 -2.13 8.74 20.00
CA ASP A 113 -1.26 9.38 19.02
C ASP A 113 -1.68 10.83 18.72
N PHE A 114 -2.89 11.00 18.21
CA PHE A 114 -3.39 12.30 17.76
C PHE A 114 -4.71 12.66 18.42
N THR A 115 -4.94 13.97 18.60
CA THR A 115 -6.17 14.52 19.20
C THR A 115 -7.42 14.01 18.49
N VAL A 116 -7.40 13.91 17.16
CA VAL A 116 -8.50 13.39 16.33
C VAL A 116 -8.84 11.92 16.59
N ASN A 117 -7.96 11.17 17.25
CA ASN A 117 -8.18 9.78 17.69
C ASN A 117 -8.40 9.66 19.19
N ALA A 118 -8.39 10.78 19.92
CA ALA A 118 -8.58 10.85 21.37
C ALA A 118 -10.00 11.34 21.75
N ILE A 119 -10.93 11.29 20.81
CA ILE A 119 -12.33 11.65 20.99
C ILE A 119 -13.10 10.40 21.39
N TYR A 120 -13.91 10.51 22.45
CA TYR A 120 -14.75 9.44 22.95
C TYR A 120 -16.23 9.76 22.70
N ARG A 121 -17.03 8.70 22.57
CA ARG A 121 -18.49 8.81 22.46
C ARG A 121 -19.16 7.72 23.28
N ASP A 122 -20.11 8.12 24.10
CA ASP A 122 -20.97 7.19 24.82
C ASP A 122 -22.03 6.61 23.86
N PRO A 123 -22.05 5.29 23.61
CA PRO A 123 -22.97 4.70 22.64
C PRO A 123 -24.43 4.66 23.12
N LEU A 124 -24.68 4.85 24.42
CA LEU A 124 -26.03 4.84 24.99
C LEU A 124 -26.65 6.24 25.01
N THR A 125 -25.86 7.26 25.33
CA THR A 125 -26.35 8.65 25.48
C THR A 125 -26.06 9.52 24.29
N GLY A 126 -25.02 9.15 23.47
CA GLY A 126 -24.51 9.97 22.41
C GLY A 126 -23.59 11.09 22.88
N GLU A 127 -23.31 11.19 24.18
CA GLU A 127 -22.39 12.19 24.73
C GLU A 127 -20.99 12.05 24.15
N ILE A 128 -20.38 13.18 23.77
CA ILE A 128 -19.01 13.22 23.28
C ILE A 128 -18.11 13.79 24.38
N LEU A 129 -17.04 13.07 24.68
CA LEU A 129 -15.99 13.47 25.61
C LEU A 129 -14.71 13.73 24.80
N ASP A 130 -14.25 14.96 24.81
CA ASP A 130 -13.13 15.42 23.97
C ASP A 130 -12.14 16.27 24.78
N PRO A 131 -11.34 15.65 25.68
CA PRO A 131 -10.47 16.38 26.58
C PRO A 131 -9.31 17.10 25.87
N TRP A 132 -9.00 16.70 24.63
CA TRP A 132 -7.86 17.22 23.85
C TRP A 132 -8.27 18.06 22.64
N HIS A 133 -9.53 18.50 22.59
CA HIS A 133 -10.06 19.33 21.50
C HIS A 133 -9.90 18.74 20.09
N GLY A 134 -9.96 17.40 19.99
CA GLY A 134 -9.79 16.68 18.73
C GLY A 134 -10.87 17.00 17.70
N ARG A 135 -12.09 17.37 18.13
CA ARG A 135 -13.16 17.80 17.22
C ARG A 135 -12.82 19.11 16.54
N GLU A 136 -12.28 20.09 17.28
CA GLU A 136 -11.85 21.37 16.73
C GLU A 136 -10.69 21.16 15.73
N ASP A 137 -9.72 20.32 16.09
CA ASP A 137 -8.62 19.95 15.20
C ASP A 137 -9.13 19.25 13.92
N LEU A 138 -10.14 18.39 14.06
CA LEU A 138 -10.74 17.70 12.92
C LEU A 138 -11.49 18.66 11.98
N GLU A 139 -12.27 19.58 12.52
CA GLU A 139 -12.99 20.63 11.77
C GLU A 139 -12.00 21.57 11.05
N ARG A 140 -10.90 21.94 11.69
CA ARG A 140 -9.83 22.77 11.13
C ARG A 140 -8.85 22.00 10.24
N LYS A 141 -9.02 20.68 10.14
CA LYS A 141 -8.09 19.79 9.43
C LYS A 141 -6.66 19.84 9.96
N ILE A 142 -6.48 19.88 11.25
CA ILE A 142 -5.18 19.91 11.93
C ILE A 142 -4.83 18.49 12.43
N LEU A 143 -3.60 18.06 12.21
CA LEU A 143 -3.02 16.86 12.82
C LEU A 143 -2.14 17.26 14.00
N ARG A 144 -2.63 17.09 15.21
CA ARG A 144 -1.95 17.43 16.47
C ARG A 144 -1.73 16.18 17.30
N HIS A 145 -0.53 15.99 17.84
CA HIS A 145 -0.26 14.95 18.84
C HIS A 145 -0.93 15.30 20.18
N VAL A 146 -1.29 14.27 20.95
CA VAL A 146 -2.06 14.46 22.18
C VAL A 146 -1.19 15.05 23.30
N SER A 147 -0.05 14.42 23.58
CA SER A 147 0.82 14.76 24.71
C SER A 147 2.26 14.34 24.46
N ASP A 148 3.17 14.57 25.44
CA ASP A 148 4.57 14.11 25.38
C ASP A 148 4.71 12.58 25.30
N HIS A 149 3.70 11.81 25.71
CA HIS A 149 3.65 10.37 25.50
C HIS A 149 3.72 9.96 24.00
N PHE A 150 3.49 10.92 23.10
CA PHE A 150 3.66 10.69 21.65
C PHE A 150 5.07 10.19 21.31
N ARG A 151 6.09 10.63 22.04
CA ARG A 151 7.50 10.25 21.82
C ARG A 151 7.82 8.80 22.19
N GLU A 152 6.93 8.12 22.90
CA GLU A 152 7.15 6.74 23.37
C GLU A 152 7.10 5.72 22.22
N ASP A 153 6.35 6.01 21.15
CA ASP A 153 6.26 5.13 19.97
C ASP A 153 6.65 5.89 18.69
N PRO A 154 7.87 5.70 18.18
CA PRO A 154 8.31 6.35 16.94
C PRO A 154 7.46 6.02 15.71
N LEU A 155 6.71 4.92 15.71
CA LEU A 155 5.79 4.59 14.61
C LEU A 155 4.74 5.69 14.38
N ARG A 156 4.43 6.47 15.42
CA ARG A 156 3.46 7.58 15.33
C ARG A 156 3.85 8.63 14.28
N VAL A 157 5.14 8.74 13.94
CA VAL A 157 5.60 9.61 12.83
C VAL A 157 5.07 9.10 11.49
N LEU A 158 5.19 7.80 11.21
CA LEU A 158 4.64 7.20 9.98
C LEU A 158 3.11 7.16 9.98
N ARG A 159 2.51 6.99 11.17
CA ARG A 159 1.06 7.18 11.33
C ARG A 159 0.64 8.60 10.96
N GLY A 160 1.41 9.62 11.35
CA GLY A 160 1.21 11.01 10.92
C GLY A 160 1.27 11.16 9.40
N MET A 161 2.28 10.58 8.77
CA MET A 161 2.41 10.56 7.31
C MET A 161 1.15 10.03 6.61
N GLN A 162 0.64 8.87 7.04
CA GLN A 162 -0.55 8.31 6.40
C GLN A 162 -1.84 9.07 6.77
N PHE A 163 -1.95 9.67 7.98
CA PHE A 163 -3.11 10.50 8.34
C PHE A 163 -3.17 11.79 7.53
N VAL A 164 -2.03 12.47 7.34
CA VAL A 164 -1.92 13.64 6.45
C VAL A 164 -2.40 13.29 5.05
N ALA A 165 -1.93 12.18 4.50
CA ALA A 165 -2.29 11.73 3.15
C ALA A 165 -3.77 11.30 3.02
N ARG A 166 -4.28 10.64 4.05
CA ARG A 166 -5.61 10.01 4.02
C ARG A 166 -6.74 10.99 4.28
N PHE A 167 -6.55 11.90 5.24
CA PHE A 167 -7.60 12.82 5.68
C PHE A 167 -7.36 14.26 5.25
N GLY A 168 -6.25 14.54 4.57
CA GLY A 168 -5.89 15.89 4.12
C GLY A 168 -5.62 16.85 5.29
N LEU A 169 -5.13 16.32 6.43
CA LEU A 169 -4.83 17.10 7.62
C LEU A 169 -3.51 17.85 7.44
N GLU A 170 -3.42 19.06 8.01
CA GLU A 170 -2.20 19.84 8.07
C GLU A 170 -1.54 19.62 9.44
N PRO A 171 -0.26 19.20 9.49
CA PRO A 171 0.39 18.92 10.76
C PRO A 171 0.64 20.19 11.55
N ALA A 172 0.28 20.20 12.84
CA ALA A 172 0.56 21.30 13.75
C ALA A 172 2.08 21.48 13.90
N PRO A 173 2.59 22.75 13.99
CA PRO A 173 4.04 23.02 14.07
C PRO A 173 4.74 22.28 15.21
N GLU A 174 4.11 22.20 16.37
CA GLU A 174 4.61 21.48 17.56
C GLU A 174 4.66 19.96 17.31
N THR A 175 3.75 19.41 16.49
CA THR A 175 3.78 18.00 16.10
C THR A 175 4.93 17.73 15.15
N VAL A 176 5.17 18.62 14.18
CA VAL A 176 6.33 18.52 13.28
C VAL A 176 7.63 18.54 14.08
N GLU A 177 7.77 19.45 15.05
CA GLU A 177 8.97 19.56 15.87
C GLU A 177 9.17 18.32 16.76
N THR A 178 8.09 17.81 17.34
CA THR A 178 8.12 16.54 18.10
C THR A 178 8.59 15.40 17.23
N CYS A 179 8.03 15.23 16.02
CA CYS A 179 8.43 14.19 15.08
C CYS A 179 9.90 14.30 14.63
N ARG A 180 10.43 15.52 14.44
CA ARG A 180 11.85 15.75 14.07
C ARG A 180 12.83 15.20 15.10
N SER A 181 12.46 15.22 16.38
CA SER A 181 13.31 14.73 17.46
C SER A 181 13.31 13.21 17.61
N MET A 182 12.44 12.48 16.87
CA MET A 182 12.27 11.04 16.95
C MET A 182 13.05 10.31 15.86
N THR A 183 13.40 9.06 16.13
CA THR A 183 14.10 8.17 15.17
C THR A 183 13.35 6.84 15.02
N PRO A 184 13.45 6.15 13.90
CA PRO A 184 12.79 4.84 13.70
C PRO A 184 13.51 3.70 14.42
N GLU A 185 14.48 3.98 15.26
CA GLU A 185 15.31 2.98 15.92
C GLU A 185 14.46 2.06 16.81
N GLY A 186 14.66 0.75 16.67
CA GLY A 186 13.90 -0.28 17.40
C GLY A 186 12.50 -0.59 16.84
N LEU A 187 12.08 0.03 15.74
CA LEU A 187 10.82 -0.33 15.08
C LEU A 187 10.99 -1.62 14.24
N ALA A 188 10.04 -2.54 14.39
CA ALA A 188 9.98 -3.74 13.57
C ALA A 188 9.61 -3.39 12.12
N PRO A 189 10.27 -4.00 11.11
CA PRO A 189 9.99 -3.73 9.70
C PRO A 189 8.51 -3.91 9.33
N GLU A 190 7.84 -4.90 9.90
CA GLU A 190 6.43 -5.21 9.65
C GLU A 190 5.52 -4.02 10.04
N ARG A 191 5.81 -3.37 11.17
CA ARG A 191 5.06 -2.18 11.60
C ARG A 191 5.32 -0.98 10.68
N LEU A 192 6.55 -0.80 10.20
CA LEU A 192 6.88 0.21 9.21
C LEU A 192 6.11 -0.04 7.93
N PHE A 193 6.13 -1.29 7.45
CA PHE A 193 5.46 -1.71 6.22
C PHE A 193 3.95 -1.46 6.26
N GLU A 194 3.30 -1.75 7.39
CA GLU A 194 1.86 -1.49 7.53
C GLU A 194 1.49 -0.02 7.31
N GLU A 195 2.29 0.93 7.81
CA GLU A 195 1.99 2.36 7.62
C GLU A 195 2.29 2.81 6.17
N TRP A 196 3.33 2.26 5.53
CA TRP A 196 3.57 2.45 4.10
C TRP A 196 2.45 1.86 3.23
N ALA A 197 1.98 0.66 3.57
CA ALA A 197 0.86 0.05 2.86
C ALA A 197 -0.42 0.88 3.01
N LYS A 198 -0.73 1.38 4.21
CA LYS A 198 -1.87 2.29 4.44
C LYS A 198 -1.73 3.60 3.67
N LEU A 199 -0.52 4.18 3.59
CA LEU A 199 -0.25 5.36 2.76
C LEU A 199 -0.64 5.11 1.30
N LEU A 200 -0.16 4.02 0.72
CA LEU A 200 -0.35 3.72 -0.71
C LEU A 200 -1.76 3.23 -1.04
N THR A 201 -2.40 2.46 -0.15
CA THR A 201 -3.72 1.88 -0.43
C THR A 201 -4.90 2.74 0.03
N LYS A 202 -4.67 3.68 0.96
CA LYS A 202 -5.74 4.50 1.58
C LYS A 202 -5.48 6.02 1.51
N GLY A 203 -4.27 6.44 1.12
CA GLY A 203 -3.93 7.86 0.98
C GLY A 203 -4.66 8.47 -0.23
N VAL A 204 -5.36 9.58 -0.04
CA VAL A 204 -6.05 10.35 -1.10
C VAL A 204 -5.10 11.39 -1.71
N ALA A 205 -4.27 12.02 -0.88
CA ALA A 205 -3.21 12.95 -1.27
C ALA A 205 -1.87 12.41 -0.76
N ILE A 206 -1.33 11.40 -1.47
CA ILE A 206 -0.11 10.68 -1.04
C ILE A 206 1.08 11.64 -0.97
N SER A 207 1.13 12.60 -1.90
CA SER A 207 2.13 13.67 -1.94
C SER A 207 2.26 14.40 -0.61
N LYS A 208 1.15 14.79 0.02
CA LYS A 208 1.15 15.48 1.32
C LYS A 208 1.77 14.63 2.43
N GLY A 209 1.52 13.32 2.42
CA GLY A 209 2.15 12.40 3.37
C GLY A 209 3.67 12.34 3.22
N LEU A 210 4.16 12.26 1.99
CA LEU A 210 5.60 12.27 1.72
C LEU A 210 6.26 13.62 2.00
N GLU A 211 5.56 14.73 1.74
CA GLU A 211 6.03 16.07 2.14
C GLU A 211 6.09 16.22 3.67
N PHE A 212 5.13 15.63 4.40
CA PHE A 212 5.24 15.53 5.86
C PHE A 212 6.49 14.74 6.28
N LEU A 213 6.74 13.56 5.67
CA LEU A 213 7.92 12.76 5.95
C LEU A 213 9.22 13.54 5.72
N ARG A 214 9.26 14.35 4.66
CA ARG A 214 10.36 15.27 4.34
C ARG A 214 10.47 16.39 5.38
N ALA A 215 9.36 17.04 5.73
CA ALA A 215 9.32 18.15 6.67
C ALA A 215 9.81 17.77 8.08
N VAL A 216 9.52 16.54 8.52
CA VAL A 216 10.01 15.99 9.79
C VAL A 216 11.43 15.40 9.70
N GLY A 217 12.06 15.42 8.52
CA GLY A 217 13.42 14.93 8.30
C GLY A 217 13.57 13.41 8.31
N TRP A 218 12.46 12.67 8.22
CA TRP A 218 12.49 11.20 8.22
C TRP A 218 12.79 10.59 6.85
N VAL A 219 12.71 11.35 5.77
CA VAL A 219 13.07 10.90 4.42
C VAL A 219 14.51 10.36 4.37
N LYS A 220 15.43 10.86 5.23
CA LYS A 220 16.83 10.39 5.35
C LYS A 220 16.96 8.90 5.71
N TYR A 221 15.93 8.29 6.32
CA TYR A 221 15.93 6.86 6.63
C TYR A 221 15.51 5.99 5.44
N TYR A 222 15.17 6.61 4.33
CA TYR A 222 14.83 6.02 3.05
C TYR A 222 15.70 6.64 1.95
N PRO A 223 17.01 6.26 1.88
CA PRO A 223 17.98 6.92 1.02
C PRO A 223 17.61 6.87 -0.47
N GLU A 224 16.81 5.88 -0.88
CA GLU A 224 16.29 5.75 -2.23
C GLU A 224 15.34 6.92 -2.58
N LEU A 225 14.49 7.31 -1.62
CA LEU A 225 13.61 8.48 -1.74
C LEU A 225 14.36 9.80 -1.58
N GLU A 226 15.27 9.88 -0.61
CA GLU A 226 16.04 11.10 -0.35
C GLU A 226 16.81 11.56 -1.58
N ARG A 227 17.38 10.62 -2.34
CA ARG A 227 18.14 10.90 -3.57
C ARG A 227 17.29 11.49 -4.71
N LEU A 228 15.97 11.37 -4.67
CA LEU A 228 15.08 11.97 -5.66
C LEU A 228 15.00 13.49 -5.48
N ILE A 229 15.20 13.98 -4.25
CA ILE A 229 15.14 15.40 -3.91
C ILE A 229 16.30 16.13 -4.57
N GLY A 230 15.99 17.12 -5.41
CA GLY A 230 16.97 17.90 -6.17
C GLY A 230 17.59 17.16 -7.37
N CYS A 231 17.17 15.91 -7.66
CA CYS A 231 17.57 15.24 -8.89
C CYS A 231 16.89 15.89 -10.09
N LYS A 232 17.69 16.64 -10.87
CA LYS A 232 17.19 17.48 -11.96
C LYS A 232 16.65 16.63 -13.12
N GLN A 233 15.59 17.14 -13.76
CA GLN A 233 15.01 16.59 -14.98
C GLN A 233 15.01 17.65 -16.09
N ASP A 234 14.72 17.22 -17.31
CA ASP A 234 14.56 18.15 -18.44
C ASP A 234 13.27 18.97 -18.25
N PRO A 235 13.35 20.31 -18.14
CA PRO A 235 12.19 21.13 -17.84
C PRO A 235 11.15 21.19 -18.99
N GLU A 236 11.53 20.80 -20.20
CA GLU A 236 10.60 20.67 -21.32
C GLU A 236 9.65 19.48 -21.12
N TRP A 237 10.14 18.37 -20.58
CA TRP A 237 9.36 17.15 -20.37
C TRP A 237 8.81 16.99 -18.95
N HIS A 238 9.42 17.70 -17.99
CA HIS A 238 9.10 17.65 -16.56
C HIS A 238 8.97 19.07 -15.99
N PRO A 239 7.92 19.81 -16.38
CA PRO A 239 7.70 21.17 -15.87
C PRO A 239 7.36 21.20 -14.38
N GLU A 240 6.94 20.05 -13.81
CA GLU A 240 6.68 19.87 -12.37
C GLU A 240 7.94 19.98 -11.51
N GLY A 241 9.14 19.83 -12.09
CA GLY A 241 10.41 20.06 -11.42
C GLY A 241 11.36 18.87 -11.35
N ASP A 242 11.90 18.58 -10.15
CA ASP A 242 12.81 17.48 -9.91
C ASP A 242 12.08 16.11 -9.84
N VAL A 243 12.86 15.03 -9.73
CA VAL A 243 12.31 13.66 -9.68
C VAL A 243 11.42 13.45 -8.45
N TRP A 244 11.72 14.13 -7.33
CA TRP A 244 10.85 14.08 -6.15
C TRP A 244 9.46 14.62 -6.46
N ASN A 245 9.36 15.83 -7.01
CA ASN A 245 8.09 16.45 -7.36
C ASN A 245 7.32 15.61 -8.38
N HIS A 246 8.01 15.07 -9.39
CA HIS A 246 7.42 14.13 -10.35
C HIS A 246 6.81 12.91 -9.66
N THR A 247 7.57 12.25 -8.78
CA THR A 247 7.09 11.08 -8.04
C THR A 247 5.85 11.41 -7.20
N LEU A 248 5.82 12.59 -6.55
CA LEU A 248 4.65 13.05 -5.80
C LEU A 248 3.41 13.19 -6.71
N CYS A 249 3.56 13.79 -7.88
CA CYS A 249 2.48 13.95 -8.86
C CYS A 249 1.98 12.60 -9.38
N CYS A 250 2.88 11.65 -9.65
CA CYS A 250 2.55 10.28 -10.07
C CYS A 250 1.74 9.53 -9.00
N LEU A 251 2.13 9.66 -7.74
CA LEU A 251 1.43 9.01 -6.62
C LEU A 251 0.03 9.57 -6.40
N ASP A 252 -0.16 10.88 -6.55
CA ASP A 252 -1.49 11.47 -6.48
C ASP A 252 -2.36 11.11 -7.70
N ALA A 253 -1.75 10.95 -8.88
CA ALA A 253 -2.44 10.44 -10.06
C ALA A 253 -2.89 8.98 -9.87
N PHE A 254 -2.03 8.14 -9.31
CA PHE A 254 -2.35 6.77 -8.92
C PHE A 254 -3.48 6.71 -7.89
N ALA A 255 -3.46 7.56 -6.85
CA ALA A 255 -4.51 7.60 -5.83
C ALA A 255 -5.88 7.93 -6.45
N ARG A 256 -5.94 8.93 -7.33
CA ARG A 256 -7.17 9.28 -8.06
C ARG A 256 -7.71 8.14 -8.92
N GLU A 257 -6.84 7.43 -9.67
CA GLU A 257 -7.22 6.27 -10.48
C GLU A 257 -7.78 5.14 -9.62
N ARG A 258 -7.10 4.83 -8.52
CA ARG A 258 -7.50 3.81 -7.56
C ARG A 258 -8.89 4.12 -6.99
N ASP A 259 -9.10 5.34 -6.51
CA ASP A 259 -10.35 5.75 -5.85
C ASP A 259 -11.53 5.76 -6.85
N CYS A 260 -11.32 6.24 -8.09
CA CYS A 260 -12.33 6.15 -9.15
C CYS A 260 -12.75 4.73 -9.47
N ARG A 261 -11.84 3.75 -9.39
CA ARG A 261 -12.17 2.34 -9.60
C ARG A 261 -12.99 1.77 -8.45
N ILE A 262 -12.68 2.15 -7.20
CA ILE A 262 -13.42 1.71 -6.00
C ILE A 262 -14.86 2.23 -6.04
N ASP A 263 -15.05 3.49 -6.41
CA ASP A 263 -16.37 4.14 -6.47
C ASP A 263 -17.20 3.70 -7.69
N GLY A 264 -16.64 2.88 -8.58
CA GLY A 264 -17.32 2.44 -9.81
C GLY A 264 -17.50 3.55 -10.84
N LEU A 265 -16.87 4.72 -10.65
CA LEU A 265 -16.89 5.85 -11.57
C LEU A 265 -16.06 5.51 -12.82
N THR A 266 -16.74 5.27 -13.94
CA THR A 266 -16.17 4.68 -15.16
C THR A 266 -15.30 5.61 -15.98
N ASP A 267 -15.27 6.92 -15.72
CA ASP A 267 -14.56 7.89 -16.55
C ASP A 267 -13.04 7.96 -16.36
N CYS A 268 -12.52 7.41 -15.25
CA CYS A 268 -11.08 7.28 -15.00
C CYS A 268 -10.46 6.00 -15.61
N ARG A 269 -11.27 5.18 -16.29
CA ARG A 269 -10.80 3.94 -16.91
C ARG A 269 -10.12 4.23 -18.24
N ILE A 270 -9.00 3.56 -18.48
CA ILE A 270 -8.57 3.23 -19.83
C ILE A 270 -9.68 2.33 -20.38
N LYS A 271 -10.64 2.89 -21.14
CA LYS A 271 -11.78 2.15 -21.67
C LYS A 271 -11.27 1.13 -22.69
N GLY A 272 -11.06 -0.10 -22.24
CA GLY A 272 -11.14 -1.30 -23.06
C GLY A 272 -12.58 -1.80 -22.93
N GLY A 273 -13.22 -2.10 -24.08
CA GLY A 273 -14.65 -2.36 -24.21
C GLY A 273 -15.19 -3.44 -23.26
N GLY A 274 -16.43 -3.20 -22.83
CA GLY A 274 -17.45 -4.18 -22.43
C GLY A 274 -17.00 -5.35 -21.58
N GLY A 275 -16.55 -5.14 -20.36
CA GLY A 275 -16.28 -6.21 -19.39
C GLY A 275 -17.16 -6.07 -18.16
N GLN A 276 -17.87 -7.14 -17.81
CA GLN A 276 -18.61 -7.27 -16.56
C GLN A 276 -17.73 -6.84 -15.38
N SER A 277 -18.26 -6.00 -14.51
CA SER A 277 -17.70 -5.67 -13.20
C SER A 277 -17.47 -6.98 -12.44
N VAL A 278 -16.22 -7.43 -12.39
CA VAL A 278 -15.84 -8.51 -11.49
C VAL A 278 -15.76 -7.89 -10.10
N ASN A 279 -16.67 -8.27 -9.23
CA ASN A 279 -16.58 -8.02 -7.80
C ASN A 279 -15.35 -8.79 -7.25
N LEU A 280 -14.17 -8.18 -7.37
CA LEU A 280 -12.99 -8.62 -6.62
C LEU A 280 -13.27 -8.33 -5.14
N SER A 281 -13.04 -9.31 -4.27
CA SER A 281 -13.13 -9.11 -2.83
C SER A 281 -12.21 -7.93 -2.43
N ILE A 282 -12.64 -7.11 -1.48
CA ILE A 282 -11.93 -5.91 -1.01
C ILE A 282 -10.45 -6.20 -0.69
N GLN A 283 -10.14 -7.36 -0.10
CA GLN A 283 -8.77 -7.79 0.20
C GLN A 283 -7.90 -8.07 -1.05
N GLN A 284 -8.49 -8.55 -2.16
CA GLN A 284 -7.73 -8.73 -3.40
C GLN A 284 -7.42 -7.39 -4.07
N SER A 285 -8.32 -6.40 -3.99
CA SER A 285 -8.07 -5.07 -4.54
C SER A 285 -6.96 -4.35 -3.78
N ASP A 286 -6.93 -4.41 -2.46
CA ASP A 286 -5.89 -3.76 -1.62
C ASP A 286 -4.49 -4.30 -1.94
N ASN A 287 -4.34 -5.62 -2.16
CA ASN A 287 -3.06 -6.23 -2.54
C ASN A 287 -2.59 -5.81 -3.95
N GLU A 288 -3.51 -5.69 -4.90
CA GLU A 288 -3.17 -5.23 -6.25
C GLU A 288 -2.76 -3.75 -6.26
N ASP A 289 -3.50 -2.92 -5.53
CA ASP A 289 -3.21 -1.49 -5.40
C ASP A 289 -1.89 -1.24 -4.66
N LEU A 290 -1.53 -2.09 -3.69
CA LEU A 290 -0.24 -2.01 -3.01
C LEU A 290 0.93 -2.27 -3.98
N ILE A 291 0.85 -3.31 -4.83
CA ILE A 291 1.90 -3.62 -5.81
C ILE A 291 2.07 -2.46 -6.79
N VAL A 292 0.97 -1.94 -7.32
CA VAL A 292 1.02 -0.81 -8.26
C VAL A 292 1.53 0.45 -7.56
N GLY A 293 1.04 0.77 -6.37
CA GLY A 293 1.48 1.93 -5.59
C GLY A 293 2.97 1.89 -5.25
N LEU A 294 3.50 0.71 -4.86
CA LEU A 294 4.94 0.51 -4.64
C LEU A 294 5.73 0.69 -5.94
N ALA A 295 5.23 0.18 -7.07
CA ALA A 295 5.89 0.35 -8.35
C ALA A 295 5.89 1.82 -8.80
N VAL A 296 4.79 2.57 -8.60
CA VAL A 296 4.72 4.01 -8.85
C VAL A 296 5.67 4.80 -7.94
N LEU A 297 5.77 4.43 -6.65
CA LEU A 297 6.71 5.07 -5.73
C LEU A 297 8.17 4.89 -6.18
N CYS A 298 8.51 3.71 -6.70
CA CYS A 298 9.89 3.31 -6.99
C CYS A 298 10.30 3.50 -8.46
N HIS A 299 9.38 3.85 -9.38
CA HIS A 299 9.62 3.80 -10.84
C HIS A 299 10.86 4.57 -11.29
N ASP A 300 11.15 5.65 -10.62
CA ASP A 300 12.24 6.58 -10.93
C ASP A 300 13.45 6.51 -9.97
N PHE A 301 13.54 5.50 -9.13
CA PHE A 301 14.66 5.32 -8.19
C PHE A 301 16.03 5.20 -8.89
N GLY A 302 16.06 4.85 -10.16
CA GLY A 302 17.28 4.79 -10.96
C GLY A 302 17.76 6.15 -11.50
N LYS A 303 16.89 7.17 -11.58
CA LYS A 303 17.25 8.47 -12.16
C LYS A 303 18.47 9.13 -11.50
N PRO A 304 18.60 9.14 -10.16
CA PRO A 304 19.79 9.75 -9.53
C PRO A 304 21.14 9.17 -9.98
N ALA A 305 21.18 7.89 -10.37
CA ALA A 305 22.41 7.25 -10.87
C ALA A 305 22.68 7.51 -12.36
N CYS A 306 21.62 7.77 -13.14
CA CYS A 306 21.71 7.85 -14.60
C CYS A 306 21.59 9.26 -15.16
N THR A 307 21.19 10.24 -14.35
CA THR A 307 20.93 11.60 -14.83
C THR A 307 22.23 12.32 -15.22
N THR A 308 22.28 12.74 -16.48
CA THR A 308 23.41 13.49 -17.05
C THR A 308 22.91 14.60 -17.96
N TYR A 309 23.75 15.64 -18.14
CA TYR A 309 23.49 16.68 -19.15
C TYR A 309 24.09 16.24 -20.48
N ASP A 310 23.25 16.18 -21.54
CA ASP A 310 23.69 15.91 -22.91
C ASP A 310 24.04 17.25 -23.59
N PRO A 311 25.36 17.56 -23.81
CA PRO A 311 25.77 18.85 -24.36
C PRO A 311 25.41 19.01 -25.84
N VAL A 312 25.23 17.90 -26.57
CA VAL A 312 24.91 17.93 -28.01
C VAL A 312 23.43 18.28 -28.16
N ARG A 313 22.54 17.65 -27.35
CA ARG A 313 21.10 17.90 -27.36
C ARG A 313 20.67 19.05 -26.45
N LYS A 314 21.61 19.63 -25.67
CA LYS A 314 21.41 20.71 -24.69
C LYS A 314 20.28 20.41 -23.70
N ARG A 315 20.19 19.16 -23.22
CA ARG A 315 19.13 18.74 -22.30
C ARG A 315 19.58 17.69 -21.29
N ILE A 316 18.81 17.56 -20.20
CA ILE A 316 19.04 16.54 -19.17
C ILE A 316 18.41 15.22 -19.62
N ARG A 317 19.12 14.11 -19.39
CA ARG A 317 18.67 12.77 -19.75
C ARG A 317 19.00 11.77 -18.64
N SER A 318 18.13 10.78 -18.45
CA SER A 318 18.30 9.69 -17.48
C SER A 318 18.19 8.35 -18.20
N LEU A 319 19.14 8.05 -19.08
CA LEU A 319 19.11 6.85 -19.90
C LEU A 319 19.38 5.60 -19.04
N GLY A 320 18.52 4.57 -19.18
CA GLY A 320 18.67 3.31 -18.45
C GLY A 320 18.20 3.36 -16.99
N HIS A 321 17.53 4.45 -16.57
CA HIS A 321 17.02 4.57 -15.20
C HIS A 321 16.02 3.47 -14.82
N ASP A 322 15.31 2.93 -15.78
CA ASP A 322 14.39 1.81 -15.63
C ASP A 322 15.11 0.53 -15.17
N GLU A 323 16.24 0.22 -15.76
CA GLU A 323 17.10 -0.92 -15.37
C GLU A 323 17.82 -0.64 -14.04
N GLU A 324 18.46 0.51 -13.90
CA GLU A 324 19.20 0.94 -12.71
C GLU A 324 18.27 1.17 -11.49
N GLY A 325 16.96 1.30 -11.70
CA GLY A 325 15.97 1.43 -10.63
C GLY A 325 15.65 0.11 -9.90
N VAL A 326 16.05 -1.04 -10.46
CA VAL A 326 15.69 -2.36 -9.90
C VAL A 326 16.32 -2.60 -8.53
N GLU A 327 17.63 -2.41 -8.38
CA GLU A 327 18.33 -2.64 -7.11
C GLU A 327 17.91 -1.64 -6.01
N PRO A 328 17.80 -0.33 -6.26
CA PRO A 328 17.20 0.58 -5.28
C PRO A 328 15.79 0.19 -4.86
N THR A 329 14.95 -0.28 -5.79
CA THR A 329 13.61 -0.79 -5.47
C THR A 329 13.68 -1.99 -4.52
N LEU A 330 14.53 -2.97 -4.80
CA LEU A 330 14.72 -4.13 -3.91
C LEU A 330 15.30 -3.72 -2.54
N SER A 331 16.23 -2.76 -2.50
CA SER A 331 16.79 -2.21 -1.27
C SER A 331 15.70 -1.58 -0.40
N PHE A 332 14.86 -0.73 -1.00
CA PHE A 332 13.73 -0.10 -0.32
C PHE A 332 12.72 -1.14 0.21
N LEU A 333 12.31 -2.10 -0.62
CA LEU A 333 11.35 -3.13 -0.23
C LEU A 333 11.88 -4.01 0.91
N ARG A 334 13.13 -4.49 0.83
CA ARG A 334 13.75 -5.33 1.86
C ARG A 334 13.91 -4.62 3.20
N ARG A 335 13.94 -3.29 3.23
CA ARG A 335 13.92 -2.49 4.47
C ARG A 335 12.57 -2.57 5.18
N LEU A 336 11.50 -2.79 4.41
CA LEU A 336 10.12 -2.78 4.90
C LEU A 336 9.53 -4.18 5.08
N THR A 337 9.87 -5.12 4.19
CA THR A 337 9.20 -6.43 4.16
C THR A 337 10.07 -7.53 3.57
N ASN A 338 9.79 -8.78 3.99
CA ASN A 338 10.34 -9.99 3.40
C ASN A 338 9.32 -10.73 2.52
N GLU A 339 8.20 -10.10 2.16
CA GLU A 339 7.15 -10.71 1.35
C GLU A 339 7.66 -10.99 -0.07
N GLU A 340 7.91 -12.28 -0.37
CA GLU A 340 8.47 -12.72 -1.66
C GLU A 340 7.66 -12.25 -2.86
N ARG A 341 6.33 -12.14 -2.71
CA ARG A 341 5.46 -11.68 -3.78
C ARG A 341 5.81 -10.25 -4.19
N LEU A 342 5.96 -9.33 -3.24
CA LEU A 342 6.31 -7.94 -3.51
C LEU A 342 7.72 -7.82 -4.10
N LEU A 343 8.68 -8.58 -3.57
CA LEU A 343 10.05 -8.61 -4.07
C LEU A 343 10.17 -9.17 -5.50
N LYS A 344 9.21 -10.00 -5.95
CA LYS A 344 9.17 -10.56 -7.31
C LYS A 344 8.35 -9.73 -8.28
N GLU A 345 7.22 -9.14 -7.84
CA GLU A 345 6.22 -8.55 -8.74
C GLU A 345 6.41 -7.03 -8.92
N VAL A 346 6.99 -6.30 -7.96
CA VAL A 346 7.22 -4.84 -8.07
C VAL A 346 8.39 -4.50 -9.02
N PRO A 347 9.60 -5.10 -8.90
CA PRO A 347 10.74 -4.69 -9.72
C PRO A 347 10.54 -4.81 -11.24
N PRO A 348 9.86 -5.85 -11.78
CA PRO A 348 9.56 -5.90 -13.21
C PRO A 348 8.68 -4.75 -13.72
N LEU A 349 7.77 -4.23 -12.86
CA LEU A 349 6.93 -3.08 -13.21
C LEU A 349 7.77 -1.80 -13.29
N VAL A 350 8.70 -1.62 -12.34
CA VAL A 350 9.66 -0.51 -12.36
C VAL A 350 10.55 -0.58 -13.61
N ARG A 351 11.14 -1.75 -13.88
CA ARG A 351 12.03 -1.96 -15.03
C ARG A 351 11.35 -1.74 -16.38
N LEU A 352 10.06 -1.92 -16.48
CA LEU A 352 9.36 -1.95 -17.76
C LEU A 352 8.31 -0.83 -17.89
N HIS A 353 8.27 0.16 -16.95
CA HIS A 353 7.24 1.19 -16.94
C HIS A 353 7.20 2.03 -18.23
N MET A 354 8.34 2.24 -18.89
CA MET A 354 8.42 2.98 -20.16
C MET A 354 8.05 2.13 -21.39
N ARG A 355 7.95 0.77 -21.26
CA ARG A 355 7.74 -0.12 -22.40
C ARG A 355 6.41 0.08 -23.13
N PRO A 356 5.28 0.39 -22.50
CA PRO A 356 4.01 0.62 -23.18
C PRO A 356 4.11 1.65 -24.32
N PHE A 357 4.77 2.77 -24.06
CA PHE A 357 4.95 3.86 -25.04
C PHE A 357 5.86 3.45 -26.21
N ALA A 358 6.98 2.77 -25.92
CA ALA A 358 7.88 2.25 -26.94
C ALA A 358 7.18 1.22 -27.81
N MET A 359 6.44 0.27 -27.23
CA MET A 359 5.74 -0.78 -27.97
C MET A 359 4.65 -0.23 -28.89
N TRP A 360 3.93 0.80 -28.47
CA TRP A 360 2.95 1.49 -29.32
C TRP A 360 3.63 2.19 -30.50
N LYS A 361 4.71 2.89 -30.26
CA LYS A 361 5.50 3.59 -31.30
C LYS A 361 6.02 2.61 -32.35
N ASP A 362 6.57 1.48 -31.91
CA ASP A 362 7.18 0.47 -32.75
C ASP A 362 6.13 -0.50 -33.38
N ARG A 363 4.85 -0.37 -33.03
CA ARG A 363 3.78 -1.32 -33.40
C ARG A 363 4.19 -2.77 -33.15
N SER A 364 4.64 -3.02 -31.92
CA SER A 364 5.23 -4.30 -31.52
C SER A 364 4.34 -5.51 -31.82
N SER A 365 4.99 -6.63 -32.17
CA SER A 365 4.33 -7.88 -32.55
C SER A 365 3.61 -8.56 -31.36
N ASP A 366 2.70 -9.48 -31.69
CA ASP A 366 2.00 -10.32 -30.70
C ASP A 366 2.97 -11.08 -29.79
N GLY A 367 4.07 -11.60 -30.34
CA GLY A 367 5.11 -12.28 -29.59
C GLY A 367 5.79 -11.36 -28.56
N ALA A 368 6.05 -10.09 -28.93
CA ALA A 368 6.61 -9.11 -28.02
C ALA A 368 5.67 -8.80 -26.85
N ILE A 369 4.34 -8.73 -27.12
CA ILE A 369 3.33 -8.48 -26.08
C ILE A 369 3.21 -9.69 -25.14
N ARG A 370 3.23 -10.92 -25.67
CA ARG A 370 3.23 -12.13 -24.82
C ARG A 370 4.50 -12.23 -23.96
N ARG A 371 5.68 -11.83 -24.48
CA ARG A 371 6.91 -11.75 -23.70
C ARG A 371 6.84 -10.69 -22.62
N LEU A 372 6.22 -9.54 -22.91
CA LEU A 372 5.97 -8.54 -21.87
C LEU A 372 5.12 -9.13 -20.74
N ALA A 373 4.01 -9.80 -21.07
CA ALA A 373 3.15 -10.46 -20.09
C ALA A 373 3.91 -11.50 -19.26
N ALA A 374 4.79 -12.30 -19.89
CA ALA A 374 5.62 -13.27 -19.18
C ALA A 374 6.58 -12.63 -18.16
N LYS A 375 7.05 -11.38 -18.41
CA LYS A 375 7.96 -10.65 -17.52
C LYS A 375 7.25 -9.95 -16.40
N VAL A 376 6.10 -9.29 -16.65
CA VAL A 376 5.38 -8.48 -15.66
C VAL A 376 4.26 -9.25 -14.97
N VAL A 377 3.99 -10.48 -15.38
CA VAL A 377 2.88 -11.32 -14.92
C VAL A 377 1.51 -10.75 -15.30
N ARG A 378 1.30 -9.44 -15.09
CA ARG A 378 0.05 -8.72 -15.33
C ARG A 378 0.32 -7.41 -16.06
N ILE A 379 -0.10 -7.32 -17.33
CA ILE A 379 0.03 -6.10 -18.14
C ILE A 379 -0.85 -4.98 -17.60
N ASP A 380 -2.02 -5.28 -17.05
CA ASP A 380 -2.93 -4.29 -16.47
C ASP A 380 -2.27 -3.48 -15.35
N ARG A 381 -1.45 -4.10 -14.50
CA ARG A 381 -0.67 -3.38 -13.47
C ARG A 381 0.38 -2.46 -14.10
N LEU A 382 1.10 -2.95 -15.12
CA LEU A 382 2.09 -2.13 -15.82
C LEU A 382 1.44 -0.90 -16.46
N LEU A 383 0.26 -1.07 -17.06
CA LEU A 383 -0.50 0.04 -17.65
C LEU A 383 -0.89 1.08 -16.61
N ARG A 384 -1.24 0.68 -15.40
CA ARG A 384 -1.54 1.60 -14.29
C ARG A 384 -0.32 2.38 -13.83
N VAL A 385 0.85 1.72 -13.75
CA VAL A 385 2.12 2.40 -13.43
C VAL A 385 2.46 3.43 -14.50
N ALA A 386 2.41 3.02 -15.78
CA ALA A 386 2.68 3.92 -16.90
C ALA A 386 1.67 5.07 -17.02
N ALA A 387 0.40 4.83 -16.65
CA ALA A 387 -0.63 5.88 -16.61
C ALA A 387 -0.38 6.89 -15.49
N ALA A 388 0.06 6.44 -14.33
CA ALA A 388 0.42 7.31 -13.22
C ALA A 388 1.64 8.18 -13.55
N ASP A 389 2.67 7.61 -14.17
CA ASP A 389 3.85 8.33 -14.67
C ASP A 389 3.47 9.38 -15.71
N ASP A 390 2.68 9.02 -16.72
CA ASP A 390 2.22 9.95 -17.77
C ASP A 390 1.39 11.10 -17.19
N ALA A 391 0.49 10.81 -16.25
CA ALA A 391 -0.35 11.82 -15.58
C ALA A 391 0.42 12.64 -14.52
N GLY A 392 1.63 12.23 -14.16
CA GLY A 392 2.50 12.89 -13.18
C GLY A 392 3.24 14.11 -13.70
N ARG A 393 2.95 14.60 -14.90
CA ARG A 393 3.63 15.73 -15.57
C ARG A 393 2.72 16.94 -15.81
N PRO A 394 2.09 17.51 -14.76
CA PRO A 394 1.28 18.70 -14.95
C PRO A 394 2.14 19.90 -15.45
N PRO A 395 1.64 20.77 -16.36
CA PRO A 395 0.26 20.83 -16.86
C PRO A 395 0.00 20.01 -18.13
N TYR A 396 0.92 19.11 -18.52
CA TYR A 396 0.71 18.33 -19.74
C TYR A 396 -0.48 17.38 -19.61
N PRO A 397 -1.32 17.27 -20.64
CA PRO A 397 -2.38 16.26 -20.67
C PRO A 397 -1.76 14.87 -20.82
N SER A 398 -2.37 13.85 -20.20
CA SER A 398 -1.99 12.46 -20.40
C SER A 398 -2.18 12.02 -21.85
N GLU A 399 -1.29 11.17 -22.34
CA GLU A 399 -1.36 10.53 -23.65
C GLU A 399 -1.93 9.10 -23.53
N PRO A 400 -3.25 8.93 -23.46
CA PRO A 400 -3.85 7.61 -23.19
C PRO A 400 -3.79 6.62 -24.35
N GLU A 401 -3.50 7.09 -25.57
CA GLU A 401 -3.54 6.26 -26.79
C GLU A 401 -2.55 5.08 -26.77
N PRO A 402 -1.27 5.25 -26.38
CA PRO A 402 -0.33 4.12 -26.24
C PRO A 402 -0.82 3.06 -25.26
N LEU A 403 -1.38 3.49 -24.14
CA LEU A 403 -1.84 2.61 -23.07
C LEU A 403 -3.12 1.85 -23.50
N ARG A 404 -4.07 2.55 -24.14
CA ARG A 404 -5.29 1.94 -24.71
C ARG A 404 -4.96 0.89 -25.76
N TRP A 405 -4.02 1.20 -26.66
CA TRP A 405 -3.58 0.25 -27.67
C TRP A 405 -3.03 -1.01 -27.02
N LEU A 406 -2.11 -0.89 -26.06
CA LEU A 406 -1.52 -2.07 -25.41
C LEU A 406 -2.59 -2.86 -24.61
N ALA A 407 -3.52 -2.17 -23.93
CA ALA A 407 -4.64 -2.81 -23.24
C ALA A 407 -5.48 -3.68 -24.22
N GLN A 408 -5.89 -3.10 -25.36
CA GLN A 408 -6.65 -3.82 -26.40
C GLN A 408 -5.89 -5.03 -26.96
N GLN A 409 -4.58 -4.88 -27.21
CA GLN A 409 -3.76 -6.00 -27.67
C GLN A 409 -3.63 -7.09 -26.61
N ALA A 410 -3.43 -6.71 -25.34
CA ALA A 410 -3.33 -7.67 -24.23
C ALA A 410 -4.65 -8.45 -24.02
N GLU A 411 -5.79 -7.78 -24.12
CA GLU A 411 -7.11 -8.44 -24.09
C GLU A 411 -7.30 -9.38 -25.27
N ARG A 412 -7.02 -8.93 -26.49
CA ARG A 412 -7.09 -9.76 -27.70
C ARG A 412 -6.27 -11.04 -27.58
N LEU A 413 -5.08 -10.92 -26.99
CA LEU A 413 -4.15 -12.03 -26.78
C LEU A 413 -4.42 -12.82 -25.49
N ARG A 414 -5.39 -12.40 -24.67
CA ARG A 414 -5.73 -13.00 -23.37
C ARG A 414 -4.54 -13.05 -22.39
N VAL A 415 -3.79 -11.97 -22.34
CA VAL A 415 -2.58 -11.83 -21.48
C VAL A 415 -2.61 -10.56 -20.63
N ALA A 416 -3.79 -9.96 -20.45
CA ALA A 416 -3.94 -8.72 -19.70
C ALA A 416 -3.67 -8.91 -18.18
N ASP A 417 -4.24 -9.95 -17.59
CA ASP A 417 -4.28 -10.25 -16.15
C ASP A 417 -3.46 -11.46 -15.74
N SER A 418 -2.82 -12.14 -16.68
CA SER A 418 -2.03 -13.34 -16.41
C SER A 418 -0.98 -13.59 -17.49
N ALA A 419 0.17 -14.11 -17.08
CA ALA A 419 1.21 -14.55 -18.00
C ALA A 419 0.75 -15.79 -18.79
N PRO A 420 1.16 -15.93 -20.07
CA PRO A 420 0.92 -17.16 -20.82
C PRO A 420 1.51 -18.38 -20.10
N LYS A 421 0.67 -19.37 -19.81
CA LYS A 421 1.16 -20.62 -19.19
C LYS A 421 1.91 -21.47 -20.22
N PRO A 422 3.08 -22.07 -19.87
CA PRO A 422 3.78 -22.99 -20.76
C PRO A 422 2.88 -24.17 -21.15
N ILE A 423 2.70 -24.37 -22.45
CA ILE A 423 1.91 -25.48 -23.01
C ILE A 423 2.67 -26.81 -22.90
N VAL A 424 3.98 -26.79 -23.24
CA VAL A 424 4.85 -27.95 -23.05
C VAL A 424 5.45 -27.92 -21.67
N GLN A 425 5.31 -29.04 -20.98
CA GLN A 425 5.82 -29.19 -19.59
C GLN A 425 6.79 -30.39 -19.50
N GLY A 426 7.54 -30.49 -18.39
CA GLY A 426 8.49 -31.58 -18.19
C GLY A 426 7.89 -32.98 -18.31
N ARG A 427 6.63 -33.17 -17.88
CA ARG A 427 5.90 -34.44 -18.02
C ARG A 427 5.70 -34.83 -19.48
N ASP A 428 5.56 -33.89 -20.40
CA ASP A 428 5.36 -34.14 -21.81
C ASP A 428 6.66 -34.61 -22.46
N LEU A 429 7.82 -34.07 -22.00
CA LEU A 429 9.13 -34.55 -22.45
C LEU A 429 9.43 -35.98 -21.96
N ILE A 430 9.00 -36.32 -20.73
CA ILE A 430 9.10 -37.68 -20.19
C ILE A 430 8.24 -38.64 -21.02
N ALA A 431 7.04 -38.25 -21.39
CA ALA A 431 6.14 -39.04 -22.26
C ALA A 431 6.72 -39.27 -23.68
N LEU A 432 7.63 -38.38 -24.11
CA LEU A 432 8.40 -38.54 -25.36
C LEU A 432 9.64 -39.45 -25.20
N GLY A 433 9.83 -40.06 -24.02
CA GLY A 433 10.96 -40.97 -23.74
C GLY A 433 12.26 -40.24 -23.37
N MET A 434 12.21 -38.91 -23.15
CA MET A 434 13.39 -38.16 -22.75
C MET A 434 13.69 -38.34 -21.25
N LYS A 435 14.96 -38.39 -20.86
CA LYS A 435 15.37 -38.48 -19.46
C LYS A 435 15.53 -37.09 -18.88
N PRO A 436 15.03 -36.83 -17.64
CA PRO A 436 15.25 -35.57 -16.94
C PRO A 436 16.74 -35.24 -16.83
N GLY A 437 17.10 -33.97 -17.15
CA GLY A 437 18.46 -33.48 -17.15
C GLY A 437 18.56 -32.03 -17.57
N VAL A 438 19.79 -31.52 -17.73
CA VAL A 438 20.08 -30.12 -18.09
C VAL A 438 19.38 -29.70 -19.40
N GLU A 439 19.25 -30.62 -20.36
CA GLU A 439 18.56 -30.33 -21.63
C GLU A 439 17.07 -30.05 -21.48
N PHE A 440 16.39 -30.59 -20.43
CA PHE A 440 14.98 -30.29 -20.19
C PHE A 440 14.73 -28.78 -20.05
N GLY A 441 15.57 -28.10 -19.27
CA GLY A 441 15.47 -26.65 -19.10
C GLY A 441 15.61 -25.89 -20.42
N ARG A 442 16.57 -26.31 -21.26
CA ARG A 442 16.79 -25.72 -22.58
C ARG A 442 15.60 -25.93 -23.52
N ILE A 443 15.09 -27.18 -23.59
CA ILE A 443 13.95 -27.55 -24.44
C ILE A 443 12.70 -26.80 -23.99
N LEU A 444 12.39 -26.78 -22.69
CA LEU A 444 11.20 -26.10 -22.16
C LEU A 444 11.27 -24.61 -22.39
N LYS A 445 12.45 -23.99 -22.21
CA LYS A 445 12.66 -22.55 -22.48
C LYS A 445 12.45 -22.24 -23.96
N ALA A 446 13.06 -23.01 -24.88
CA ALA A 446 12.93 -22.80 -26.31
C ALA A 446 11.47 -23.05 -26.79
N ALA A 447 10.81 -24.08 -26.26
CA ALA A 447 9.40 -24.34 -26.56
C ALA A 447 8.50 -23.19 -26.06
N TYR A 448 8.81 -22.62 -24.89
CA TYR A 448 8.05 -21.49 -24.38
C TYR A 448 8.26 -20.23 -25.23
N GLU A 449 9.49 -19.90 -25.64
CA GLU A 449 9.76 -18.80 -26.58
C GLU A 449 9.03 -18.99 -27.91
N ALA A 450 9.06 -20.19 -28.47
CA ALA A 450 8.32 -20.53 -29.69
C ALA A 450 6.80 -20.39 -29.54
N GLN A 451 6.26 -20.76 -28.37
CA GLN A 451 4.86 -20.51 -28.00
C GLN A 451 4.55 -19.02 -27.96
N LEU A 452 5.41 -18.20 -27.33
CA LEU A 452 5.25 -16.75 -27.26
C LEU A 452 5.24 -16.12 -28.66
N ASP A 453 6.05 -16.64 -29.58
CA ASP A 453 6.07 -16.24 -31.00
C ASP A 453 4.85 -16.73 -31.80
N GLY A 454 4.00 -17.57 -31.18
CA GLY A 454 2.82 -18.08 -31.83
C GLY A 454 3.09 -19.21 -32.85
N ARG A 455 4.23 -19.90 -32.74
CA ARG A 455 4.54 -21.04 -33.62
C ARG A 455 3.63 -22.24 -33.35
N PHE A 456 3.04 -22.31 -32.14
CA PHE A 456 2.00 -23.26 -31.78
C PHE A 456 1.11 -22.73 -30.68
N PHE A 457 -0.12 -23.25 -30.59
CA PHE A 457 -1.14 -22.81 -29.64
C PHE A 457 -1.77 -23.97 -28.84
N ASN A 458 -1.29 -25.18 -29.02
CA ASN A 458 -1.77 -26.38 -28.33
C ASN A 458 -0.64 -27.38 -28.09
N LEU A 459 -0.92 -28.38 -27.24
CA LEU A 459 0.08 -29.36 -26.84
C LEU A 459 0.64 -30.16 -28.01
N GLN A 460 -0.21 -30.54 -28.96
CA GLN A 460 0.23 -31.32 -30.13
C GLN A 460 1.24 -30.55 -30.99
N GLY A 461 0.98 -29.25 -31.21
CA GLY A 461 1.92 -28.38 -31.93
C GLY A 461 3.25 -28.21 -31.16
N GLY A 462 3.19 -28.07 -29.84
CA GLY A 462 4.38 -28.01 -28.99
C GLY A 462 5.19 -29.32 -28.99
N ILE A 463 4.52 -30.48 -29.00
CA ILE A 463 5.18 -31.78 -29.08
C ILE A 463 5.86 -31.94 -30.47
N ASN A 464 5.21 -31.53 -31.55
CA ASN A 464 5.80 -31.57 -32.89
C ASN A 464 7.05 -30.68 -32.98
N TYR A 465 6.98 -29.44 -32.44
CA TYR A 465 8.12 -28.54 -32.36
C TYR A 465 9.34 -29.19 -31.66
N VAL A 466 9.11 -29.88 -30.53
CA VAL A 466 10.17 -30.57 -29.79
C VAL A 466 10.72 -31.76 -30.60
N LYS A 467 9.87 -32.61 -31.21
CA LYS A 467 10.27 -33.79 -32.02
C LYS A 467 11.08 -33.41 -33.24
N GLU A 468 10.76 -32.32 -33.90
CA GLU A 468 11.48 -31.81 -35.08
C GLU A 468 12.85 -31.21 -34.74
N GLY A 469 13.16 -31.11 -33.46
CA GLY A 469 14.47 -30.59 -33.00
C GLY A 469 14.64 -29.08 -33.24
N ASN A 470 13.57 -28.35 -33.48
CA ASN A 470 13.57 -26.91 -33.77
C ASN A 470 14.19 -26.07 -32.61
N TRP A 471 14.13 -26.60 -31.38
CA TRP A 471 14.75 -25.98 -30.18
C TRP A 471 16.28 -25.96 -30.22
N LYS A 472 16.94 -26.76 -31.11
CA LYS A 472 18.42 -26.80 -31.25
C LYS A 472 18.99 -25.57 -31.95
N ASN A 473 18.17 -24.88 -32.75
CA ASN A 473 18.56 -23.75 -33.58
C ASN A 473 18.34 -22.42 -32.93
N GLU A 474 17.78 -22.38 -31.68
CA GLU A 474 17.56 -21.18 -30.92
C GLU A 474 18.69 -21.02 -29.88
N GLN A 475 19.80 -20.41 -30.28
CA GLN A 475 20.91 -19.96 -29.43
C GLN A 475 20.80 -18.48 -29.14
#